data_818343965894fe450202e3dcd99c9f4a
#
_entry.id   818343965894fe450202e3dcd99c9f4a
#
_cell.length_a   1.000
_cell.length_b   1.000
_cell.length_c   1.000
_cell.angle_alpha   90.00
_cell.angle_beta   90.00
_cell.angle_gamma   90.00
#
_symmetry.space_group_name_H-M   'P 1'
#
loop_
_entity.id
_entity.type
_entity.pdbx_description
1 polymer ?
#
loop_
_entity_poly.entity_id
_entity_poly.type
_entity_poly.pdbx_seq_one_letter_code
_entity_poly.pdbx_strand_id
1 'polypeptide(L)'
;MEIRIEGLRKSYGGKPVLTGLSAVFREGITCIAAPSGTGKTTLLRLLLGLERPDGGRILGADCRWAAVFQEDRLLEDLSAAGNLRFALGSLPGGAGALLAQLGLDLSDPKPVRAWSGGMKRRLALARALLAPSDALALDEPFTGLDGENRARCLELIWRAGAAKPVLLATHDLTGLEDAPVLRLGDR
;
A
#
# COMPACT_ATOMS: atom_id res chain seq x y z
N MET A 1 10.42 9.95 -10.52
CA MET A 1 10.03 8.73 -11.27
C MET A 1 8.60 8.88 -11.78
N GLU A 2 8.25 8.30 -12.94
CA GLU A 2 6.89 8.38 -13.50
C GLU A 2 6.41 6.98 -13.88
N ILE A 3 5.20 6.63 -13.42
CA ILE A 3 4.48 5.42 -13.80
C ILE A 3 3.25 5.86 -14.60
N ARG A 4 3.04 5.29 -15.79
CA ARG A 4 1.94 5.66 -16.70
C ARG A 4 1.10 4.44 -17.06
N ILE A 5 -0.19 4.59 -17.01
CA ILE A 5 -1.16 3.62 -17.56
C ILE A 5 -1.89 4.25 -18.74
N GLU A 6 -2.09 3.49 -19.80
CA GLU A 6 -2.73 3.95 -21.04
C GLU A 6 -3.77 2.93 -21.49
N GLY A 7 -5.02 3.34 -21.48
CA GLY A 7 -6.15 2.54 -21.95
C GLY A 7 -6.31 1.19 -21.25
N LEU A 8 -5.97 1.11 -19.96
CA LEU A 8 -5.89 -0.14 -19.21
C LEU A 8 -7.25 -0.80 -19.09
N ARG A 9 -7.34 -2.09 -19.45
CA ARG A 9 -8.58 -2.89 -19.43
C ARG A 9 -8.35 -4.17 -18.64
N LYS A 10 -9.35 -4.54 -17.84
CA LYS A 10 -9.38 -5.81 -17.11
C LYS A 10 -10.80 -6.27 -16.90
N SER A 11 -11.02 -7.57 -17.11
CA SER A 11 -12.32 -8.23 -16.89
C SER A 11 -12.12 -9.54 -16.14
N TYR A 12 -13.13 -9.97 -15.40
CA TYR A 12 -13.16 -11.29 -14.75
C TYR A 12 -14.49 -11.97 -15.11
N GLY A 13 -14.40 -13.19 -15.65
CA GLY A 13 -15.59 -13.94 -16.05
C GLY A 13 -16.50 -13.17 -17.01
N GLY A 14 -15.93 -12.38 -17.92
CA GLY A 14 -16.66 -11.54 -18.87
C GLY A 14 -17.21 -10.23 -18.29
N LYS A 15 -17.08 -9.99 -16.99
CA LYS A 15 -17.48 -8.72 -16.36
C LYS A 15 -16.33 -7.72 -16.37
N PRO A 16 -16.48 -6.54 -17.04
CA PRO A 16 -15.45 -5.53 -17.07
C PRO A 16 -15.29 -4.87 -15.69
N VAL A 17 -14.02 -4.70 -15.26
CA VAL A 17 -13.63 -4.03 -14.02
C VAL A 17 -12.89 -2.73 -14.33
N LEU A 18 -11.98 -2.76 -15.31
CA LEU A 18 -11.33 -1.56 -15.84
C LEU A 18 -11.63 -1.47 -17.34
N THR A 19 -12.08 -0.30 -17.79
CA THR A 19 -12.63 -0.11 -19.14
C THR A 19 -11.89 0.93 -19.98
N GLY A 20 -10.57 0.96 -19.89
CA GLY A 20 -9.75 1.92 -20.66
C GLY A 20 -9.18 3.04 -19.79
N LEU A 21 -8.81 2.71 -18.55
CA LEU A 21 -8.26 3.66 -17.60
C LEU A 21 -6.88 4.17 -18.05
N SER A 22 -6.72 5.50 -18.02
CA SER A 22 -5.43 6.15 -18.28
C SER A 22 -5.11 7.11 -17.13
N ALA A 23 -3.88 7.06 -16.62
CA ALA A 23 -3.41 7.95 -15.57
C ALA A 23 -1.87 8.01 -15.54
N VAL A 24 -1.34 9.02 -14.85
CA VAL A 24 0.09 9.19 -14.61
C VAL A 24 0.32 9.38 -13.12
N PHE A 25 1.23 8.60 -12.57
CA PHE A 25 1.62 8.65 -11.17
C PHE A 25 3.07 9.14 -11.06
N ARG A 26 3.29 10.14 -10.24
CA ARG A 26 4.59 10.73 -9.94
C ARG A 26 4.86 10.68 -8.43
N GLU A 27 5.99 11.23 -8.01
CA GLU A 27 6.25 11.48 -6.60
C GLU A 27 5.06 12.19 -5.95
N GLY A 28 4.74 11.80 -4.74
CA GLY A 28 3.51 12.20 -4.05
C GLY A 28 2.57 11.03 -3.82
N ILE A 29 1.52 11.30 -3.05
CA ILE A 29 0.42 10.37 -2.84
C ILE A 29 -0.61 10.58 -3.96
N THR A 30 -1.05 9.49 -4.59
CA THR A 30 -2.27 9.48 -5.41
C THR A 30 -3.28 8.54 -4.74
N CYS A 31 -4.41 9.09 -4.34
CA CYS A 31 -5.52 8.32 -3.81
C CYS A 31 -6.30 7.65 -4.94
N ILE A 32 -6.56 6.37 -4.81
CA ILE A 32 -7.45 5.62 -5.69
C ILE A 32 -8.77 5.45 -4.95
N ALA A 33 -9.75 6.28 -5.30
CA ALA A 33 -11.05 6.29 -4.66
C ALA A 33 -12.09 5.63 -5.55
N ALA A 34 -12.84 4.71 -4.97
CA ALA A 34 -13.98 4.07 -5.64
C ALA A 34 -14.80 3.27 -4.63
N PRO A 35 -16.08 2.98 -4.91
CA PRO A 35 -16.86 2.04 -4.13
C PRO A 35 -16.18 0.66 -4.02
N SER A 36 -16.59 -0.14 -3.05
CA SER A 36 -16.09 -1.51 -2.94
C SER A 36 -16.41 -2.32 -4.19
N GLY A 37 -15.46 -3.16 -4.63
CA GLY A 37 -15.63 -4.02 -5.81
C GLY A 37 -15.41 -3.33 -7.18
N THR A 38 -15.07 -2.04 -7.23
CA THR A 38 -14.90 -1.30 -8.49
C THR A 38 -13.49 -1.36 -9.09
N GLY A 39 -12.59 -2.19 -8.57
CA GLY A 39 -11.31 -2.45 -9.21
C GLY A 39 -10.08 -1.79 -8.58
N LYS A 40 -10.17 -1.17 -7.38
CA LYS A 40 -8.99 -0.61 -6.68
C LYS A 40 -7.86 -1.64 -6.51
N THR A 41 -8.18 -2.75 -5.88
CA THR A 41 -7.21 -3.86 -5.69
C THR A 41 -6.74 -4.43 -7.02
N THR A 42 -7.62 -4.53 -8.02
CA THR A 42 -7.25 -4.97 -9.38
C THR A 42 -6.22 -4.04 -10.00
N LEU A 43 -6.43 -2.72 -9.93
CA LEU A 43 -5.47 -1.75 -10.45
C LEU A 43 -4.11 -1.89 -9.75
N LEU A 44 -4.09 -2.00 -8.42
CA LEU A 44 -2.83 -2.22 -7.69
C LEU A 44 -2.14 -3.52 -8.10
N ARG A 45 -2.89 -4.64 -8.26
CA ARG A 45 -2.32 -5.92 -8.70
C ARG A 45 -1.72 -5.86 -10.11
N LEU A 46 -2.35 -5.13 -11.02
CA LEU A 46 -1.82 -4.91 -12.37
C LEU A 46 -0.51 -4.10 -12.34
N LEU A 47 -0.46 -3.04 -11.55
CA LEU A 47 0.73 -2.20 -11.39
C LEU A 47 1.88 -2.96 -10.72
N LEU A 48 1.58 -3.83 -9.77
CA LEU A 48 2.54 -4.72 -9.11
C LEU A 48 2.99 -5.90 -9.99
N GLY A 49 2.45 -6.05 -11.21
CA GLY A 49 2.74 -7.18 -12.08
C GLY A 49 2.21 -8.54 -11.58
N LEU A 50 1.34 -8.54 -10.56
CA LEU A 50 0.71 -9.75 -10.03
C LEU A 50 -0.40 -10.30 -10.94
N GLU A 51 -0.92 -9.45 -11.82
CA GLU A 51 -1.88 -9.81 -12.85
C GLU A 51 -1.49 -9.15 -14.17
N ARG A 52 -2.01 -9.69 -15.29
CA ARG A 52 -1.83 -9.09 -16.61
C ARG A 52 -3.09 -8.37 -17.04
N PRO A 53 -2.98 -7.19 -17.66
CA PRO A 53 -4.13 -6.51 -18.24
C PRO A 53 -4.65 -7.29 -19.48
N ASP A 54 -5.94 -7.13 -19.76
CA ASP A 54 -6.56 -7.67 -20.97
C ASP A 54 -6.35 -6.74 -22.18
N GLY A 55 -5.98 -5.48 -21.91
CA GLY A 55 -5.64 -4.48 -22.94
C GLY A 55 -5.09 -3.21 -22.31
N GLY A 56 -4.55 -2.35 -23.17
CA GLY A 56 -3.77 -1.19 -22.73
C GLY A 56 -2.35 -1.55 -22.36
N ARG A 57 -1.65 -0.62 -21.70
CA ARG A 57 -0.25 -0.83 -21.30
C ARG A 57 0.09 -0.06 -20.02
N ILE A 58 1.09 -0.57 -19.33
CA ILE A 58 1.69 0.03 -18.13
C ILE A 58 3.15 0.31 -18.46
N LEU A 59 3.61 1.53 -18.21
CA LEU A 59 4.96 2.01 -18.48
C LEU A 59 5.58 2.50 -17.18
N GLY A 60 6.86 2.24 -16.97
CA GLY A 60 7.60 2.69 -15.78
C GLY A 60 7.28 1.92 -14.49
N ALA A 61 6.53 0.82 -14.57
CA ALA A 61 6.23 -0.02 -13.40
C ALA A 61 7.26 -1.14 -13.17
N ASP A 62 8.26 -1.30 -14.05
CA ASP A 62 9.40 -2.21 -13.89
C ASP A 62 10.39 -1.66 -12.84
N CYS A 63 9.90 -1.46 -11.64
CA CYS A 63 10.62 -0.90 -10.52
C CYS A 63 10.36 -1.74 -9.27
N ARG A 64 11.12 -1.47 -8.19
CA ARG A 64 10.91 -2.17 -6.93
C ARG A 64 9.70 -1.60 -6.21
N TRP A 65 8.67 -2.40 -6.08
CA TRP A 65 7.48 -2.05 -5.31
C TRP A 65 7.56 -2.59 -3.89
N ALA A 66 7.12 -1.79 -2.92
CA ALA A 66 6.66 -2.32 -1.65
C ALA A 66 5.15 -2.16 -1.55
N ALA A 67 4.48 -3.12 -0.91
CA ALA A 67 3.03 -3.14 -0.87
C ALA A 67 2.47 -3.49 0.52
N VAL A 68 1.34 -2.86 0.84
CA VAL A 68 0.39 -3.31 1.87
C VAL A 68 -0.86 -3.78 1.15
N PHE A 69 -1.25 -5.02 1.38
CA PHE A 69 -2.47 -5.60 0.84
C PHE A 69 -3.61 -5.48 1.86
N GLN A 70 -4.82 -5.73 1.42
CA GLN A 70 -5.98 -5.77 2.31
C GLN A 70 -5.79 -6.78 3.47
N GLU A 71 -5.11 -7.90 3.19
CA GLU A 71 -4.61 -8.83 4.19
C GLU A 71 -3.20 -8.42 4.62
N ASP A 72 -2.86 -8.49 5.91
CA ASP A 72 -1.56 -8.03 6.43
C ASP A 72 -0.38 -8.89 5.97
N ARG A 73 -0.65 -10.16 5.62
CA ARG A 73 0.34 -11.12 5.13
C ARG A 73 1.57 -11.19 6.05
N LEU A 74 1.31 -11.33 7.34
CA LEU A 74 2.32 -11.52 8.36
C LEU A 74 2.47 -13.01 8.68
N LEU A 75 3.67 -13.39 9.10
CA LEU A 75 3.95 -14.71 9.66
C LEU A 75 3.52 -14.70 11.13
N GLU A 76 2.37 -15.28 11.41
CA GLU A 76 1.67 -15.12 12.68
C GLU A 76 2.43 -15.69 13.88
N ASP A 77 3.30 -16.68 13.67
CA ASP A 77 4.10 -17.32 14.72
C ASP A 77 5.41 -16.56 15.02
N LEU A 78 5.75 -15.55 14.23
CA LEU A 78 6.93 -14.72 14.45
C LEU A 78 6.60 -13.43 15.19
N SER A 79 7.57 -12.89 15.94
CA SER A 79 7.52 -11.54 16.49
C SER A 79 7.58 -10.49 15.38
N ALA A 80 7.41 -9.21 15.73
CA ALA A 80 7.60 -8.09 14.79
C ALA A 80 8.99 -8.12 14.16
N ALA A 81 10.03 -8.24 14.98
CA ALA A 81 11.41 -8.34 14.50
C ALA A 81 11.62 -9.55 13.57
N GLY A 82 11.00 -10.69 13.89
CA GLY A 82 11.02 -11.89 13.06
C GLY A 82 10.38 -11.66 11.69
N ASN A 83 9.21 -11.03 11.65
CA ASN A 83 8.51 -10.67 10.41
C ASN A 83 9.34 -9.73 9.53
N LEU A 84 9.96 -8.70 10.13
CA LEU A 84 10.80 -7.76 9.38
C LEU A 84 12.06 -8.45 8.83
N ARG A 85 12.75 -9.24 9.65
CA ARG A 85 13.93 -10.00 9.18
C ARG A 85 13.60 -10.94 8.04
N PHE A 86 12.49 -11.67 8.15
CA PHE A 86 12.06 -12.61 7.10
C PHE A 86 11.79 -11.88 5.78
N ALA A 87 11.05 -10.78 5.83
CA ALA A 87 10.64 -10.07 4.61
C ALA A 87 11.77 -9.26 3.97
N LEU A 88 12.72 -8.74 4.77
CA LEU A 88 13.75 -7.79 4.32
C LEU A 88 15.15 -8.42 4.27
N GLY A 89 15.29 -9.69 4.63
CA GLY A 89 16.58 -10.41 4.72
C GLY A 89 17.39 -10.06 5.97
N SER A 90 17.24 -8.86 6.48
CA SER A 90 17.89 -8.38 7.71
C SER A 90 16.98 -7.37 8.42
N LEU A 91 17.32 -7.00 9.64
CA LEU A 91 16.63 -5.92 10.34
C LEU A 91 17.28 -4.58 9.95
N PRO A 92 16.58 -3.69 9.22
CA PRO A 92 17.15 -2.43 8.79
C PRO A 92 17.50 -1.53 9.97
N GLY A 93 18.55 -0.73 9.82
CA GLY A 93 18.82 0.37 10.73
C GLY A 93 17.62 1.33 10.78
N GLY A 94 17.23 1.77 11.98
CA GLY A 94 16.05 2.63 12.14
C GLY A 94 14.72 1.90 12.26
N ALA A 95 14.66 0.56 12.11
CA ALA A 95 13.41 -0.20 12.26
C ALA A 95 12.75 0.03 13.63
N GLY A 96 13.52 0.06 14.72
CA GLY A 96 13.01 0.35 16.06
C GLY A 96 12.38 1.74 16.15
N ALA A 97 13.03 2.76 15.58
CA ALA A 97 12.51 4.12 15.58
C ALA A 97 11.22 4.24 14.76
N LEU A 98 11.15 3.58 13.60
CA LEU A 98 9.93 3.58 12.78
C LEU A 98 8.77 2.87 13.49
N LEU A 99 9.03 1.70 14.12
CA LEU A 99 8.00 1.00 14.89
C LEU A 99 7.51 1.84 16.06
N ALA A 100 8.41 2.49 16.79
CA ALA A 100 8.04 3.39 17.89
C ALA A 100 7.12 4.54 17.40
N GLN A 101 7.40 5.15 16.25
CA GLN A 101 6.52 6.17 15.64
C GLN A 101 5.13 5.60 15.32
N LEU A 102 5.05 4.32 14.97
CA LEU A 102 3.78 3.61 14.76
C LEU A 102 3.15 3.09 16.06
N GLY A 103 3.72 3.39 17.24
CA GLY A 103 3.24 2.90 18.53
C GLY A 103 3.41 1.38 18.69
N LEU A 104 4.48 0.83 18.13
CA LEU A 104 4.85 -0.58 18.22
C LEU A 104 6.23 -0.73 18.86
N ASP A 105 6.43 -1.81 19.58
CA ASP A 105 7.73 -2.17 20.18
C ASP A 105 8.40 -3.27 19.37
N LEU A 106 9.58 -2.96 18.79
CA LEU A 106 10.38 -3.92 18.04
C LEU A 106 10.94 -5.04 18.93
N SER A 107 11.13 -4.76 20.22
CA SER A 107 11.69 -5.71 21.19
C SER A 107 10.65 -6.68 21.78
N ASP A 108 9.35 -6.46 21.55
CA ASP A 108 8.29 -7.37 22.01
C ASP A 108 8.53 -8.77 21.42
N PRO A 109 8.81 -9.78 22.26
CA PRO A 109 9.08 -11.14 21.78
C PRO A 109 7.81 -11.88 21.37
N LYS A 110 6.63 -11.34 21.66
CA LYS A 110 5.36 -12.01 21.40
C LYS A 110 5.14 -12.24 19.91
N PRO A 111 4.61 -13.40 19.52
CA PRO A 111 4.21 -13.66 18.14
C PRO A 111 3.05 -12.74 17.75
N VAL A 112 3.05 -12.27 16.49
CA VAL A 112 2.05 -11.30 16.03
C VAL A 112 0.61 -11.86 15.98
N ARG A 113 0.42 -13.16 16.08
CA ARG A 113 -0.93 -13.75 16.28
C ARG A 113 -1.61 -13.23 17.55
N ALA A 114 -0.84 -12.86 18.56
CA ALA A 114 -1.34 -12.29 19.82
C ALA A 114 -1.64 -10.77 19.74
N TRP A 115 -1.34 -10.13 18.61
CA TRP A 115 -1.52 -8.70 18.41
C TRP A 115 -2.93 -8.37 17.92
N SER A 116 -3.39 -7.14 18.23
CA SER A 116 -4.64 -6.63 17.65
C SER A 116 -4.52 -6.45 16.13
N GLY A 117 -5.65 -6.41 15.43
CA GLY A 117 -5.68 -6.15 13.99
C GLY A 117 -4.99 -4.83 13.61
N GLY A 118 -5.22 -3.77 14.39
CA GLY A 118 -4.54 -2.49 14.18
C GLY A 118 -3.03 -2.53 14.39
N MET A 119 -2.53 -3.34 15.34
CA MET A 119 -1.08 -3.55 15.49
C MET A 119 -0.50 -4.31 14.29
N LYS A 120 -1.18 -5.35 13.82
CA LYS A 120 -0.79 -6.13 12.63
C LYS A 120 -0.76 -5.22 11.39
N ARG A 121 -1.79 -4.40 11.19
CA ARG A 121 -1.87 -3.44 10.08
C ARG A 121 -0.71 -2.45 10.10
N ARG A 122 -0.38 -1.88 11.26
CA ARG A 122 0.76 -0.97 11.42
C ARG A 122 2.10 -1.65 11.17
N LEU A 123 2.27 -2.91 11.57
CA LEU A 123 3.47 -3.69 11.25
C LEU A 123 3.59 -3.99 9.75
N ALA A 124 2.50 -4.30 9.07
CA ALA A 124 2.49 -4.49 7.62
C ALA A 124 2.90 -3.19 6.88
N LEU A 125 2.43 -2.03 7.36
CA LEU A 125 2.86 -0.73 6.85
C LEU A 125 4.34 -0.48 7.14
N ALA A 126 4.81 -0.73 8.37
CA ALA A 126 6.24 -0.60 8.73
C ALA A 126 7.13 -1.41 7.81
N ARG A 127 6.75 -2.67 7.53
CA ARG A 127 7.45 -3.55 6.60
C ARG A 127 7.57 -2.94 5.20
N ALA A 128 6.49 -2.37 4.69
CA ALA A 128 6.49 -1.73 3.37
C ALA A 128 7.35 -0.46 3.34
N LEU A 129 7.30 0.37 4.39
CA LEU A 129 8.09 1.59 4.50
C LEU A 129 9.60 1.34 4.68
N LEU A 130 9.96 0.23 5.33
CA LEU A 130 11.36 -0.18 5.54
C LEU A 130 11.95 -0.89 4.31
N ALA A 131 11.12 -1.43 3.44
CA ALA A 131 11.60 -2.12 2.24
C ALA A 131 12.25 -1.14 1.26
N PRO A 132 13.43 -1.49 0.71
CA PRO A 132 14.02 -0.72 -0.37
C PRO A 132 13.09 -0.76 -1.59
N SER A 133 12.43 0.35 -1.88
CA SER A 133 11.43 0.43 -2.94
C SER A 133 11.46 1.77 -3.65
N ASP A 134 11.10 1.74 -4.92
CA ASP A 134 11.02 2.92 -5.79
C ASP A 134 9.58 3.46 -5.84
N ALA A 135 8.58 2.64 -5.46
CA ALA A 135 7.18 3.02 -5.35
C ALA A 135 6.46 2.22 -4.25
N LEU A 136 5.34 2.74 -3.74
CA LEU A 136 4.48 2.08 -2.75
C LEU A 136 3.08 1.87 -3.30
N ALA A 137 2.50 0.69 -3.03
CA ALA A 137 1.11 0.36 -3.28
C ALA A 137 0.42 -0.03 -1.97
N LEU A 138 -0.53 0.77 -1.53
CA LEU A 138 -1.20 0.62 -0.23
C LEU A 138 -2.70 0.37 -0.46
N ASP A 139 -3.17 -0.83 -0.11
CA ASP A 139 -4.58 -1.21 -0.23
C ASP A 139 -5.25 -1.17 1.14
N GLU A 140 -6.11 -0.17 1.36
CA GLU A 140 -6.84 0.11 2.60
C GLU A 140 -5.94 0.11 3.85
N PRO A 141 -4.83 0.90 3.88
CA PRO A 141 -3.81 0.79 4.93
C PRO A 141 -4.30 1.22 6.33
N PHE A 142 -5.46 1.88 6.41
CA PHE A 142 -6.00 2.43 7.66
C PHE A 142 -7.12 1.57 8.27
N THR A 143 -7.48 0.46 7.67
CA THR A 143 -8.56 -0.40 8.15
C THR A 143 -8.29 -0.88 9.59
N GLY A 144 -9.26 -0.65 10.49
CA GLY A 144 -9.18 -1.07 11.89
C GLY A 144 -8.26 -0.21 12.77
N LEU A 145 -7.82 0.96 12.29
CA LEU A 145 -7.08 1.92 13.07
C LEU A 145 -8.02 2.96 13.71
N ASP A 146 -7.73 3.34 14.95
CA ASP A 146 -8.29 4.53 15.56
C ASP A 146 -7.67 5.82 15.00
N GLY A 147 -8.22 6.98 15.37
CA GLY A 147 -7.79 8.27 14.82
C GLY A 147 -6.32 8.60 15.08
N GLU A 148 -5.80 8.29 16.27
CA GLU A 148 -4.40 8.57 16.62
C GLU A 148 -3.43 7.69 15.79
N ASN A 149 -3.69 6.39 15.74
CA ASN A 149 -2.87 5.46 14.96
C ASN A 149 -2.97 5.73 13.46
N ARG A 150 -4.15 6.15 12.96
CA ARG A 150 -4.31 6.62 11.59
C ARG A 150 -3.42 7.83 11.30
N ALA A 151 -3.43 8.86 12.17
CA ALA A 151 -2.62 10.06 12.00
C ALA A 151 -1.13 9.74 11.94
N ARG A 152 -0.63 8.86 12.81
CA ARG A 152 0.76 8.38 12.79
C ARG A 152 1.12 7.68 11.46
N CYS A 153 0.24 6.83 10.96
CA CYS A 153 0.43 6.17 9.66
C CYS A 153 0.45 7.17 8.52
N LEU A 154 -0.48 8.13 8.51
CA LEU A 154 -0.56 9.18 7.48
C LEU A 154 0.71 10.01 7.40
N GLU A 155 1.25 10.46 8.53
CA GLU A 155 2.50 11.24 8.56
C GLU A 155 3.65 10.50 7.88
N LEU A 156 3.80 9.20 8.15
CA LEU A 156 4.85 8.38 7.54
C LEU A 156 4.61 8.14 6.05
N ILE A 157 3.36 7.99 5.63
CA ILE A 157 2.99 7.83 4.22
C ILE A 157 3.25 9.14 3.45
N TRP A 158 2.91 10.31 4.01
CA TRP A 158 3.23 11.60 3.42
C TRP A 158 4.75 11.81 3.27
N ARG A 159 5.51 11.45 4.30
CA ARG A 159 6.97 11.51 4.25
C ARG A 159 7.54 10.60 3.16
N ALA A 160 7.01 9.39 2.98
CA ALA A 160 7.41 8.50 1.90
C ALA A 160 7.05 9.07 0.53
N GLY A 161 5.87 9.69 0.40
CA GLY A 161 5.40 10.33 -0.83
C GLY A 161 6.29 11.47 -1.31
N ALA A 162 6.97 12.17 -0.40
CA ALA A 162 7.91 13.22 -0.77
C ALA A 162 9.11 12.72 -1.60
N ALA A 163 9.37 11.41 -1.62
CA ALA A 163 10.53 10.81 -2.28
C ALA A 163 10.16 9.82 -3.41
N LYS A 164 8.93 9.34 -3.47
CA LYS A 164 8.50 8.32 -4.43
C LYS A 164 6.98 8.34 -4.65
N PRO A 165 6.48 7.75 -5.76
CA PRO A 165 5.06 7.53 -5.94
C PRO A 165 4.48 6.64 -4.86
N VAL A 166 3.36 7.06 -4.28
CA VAL A 166 2.54 6.27 -3.34
C VAL A 166 1.12 6.19 -3.88
N LEU A 167 0.70 5.00 -4.26
CA LEU A 167 -0.66 4.72 -4.70
C LEU A 167 -1.44 4.16 -3.53
N LEU A 168 -2.44 4.90 -3.07
CA LEU A 168 -3.19 4.59 -1.88
C LEU A 168 -4.66 4.35 -2.22
N ALA A 169 -5.08 3.10 -2.23
CA ALA A 169 -6.48 2.73 -2.39
C ALA A 169 -7.18 2.83 -1.04
N THR A 170 -8.20 3.69 -0.97
CA THR A 170 -9.01 3.86 0.24
C THR A 170 -10.40 4.40 -0.10
N HIS A 171 -11.35 4.16 0.77
CA HIS A 171 -12.68 4.77 0.72
C HIS A 171 -12.80 5.99 1.66
N ASP A 172 -11.83 6.18 2.56
CA ASP A 172 -11.78 7.29 3.52
C ASP A 172 -10.59 8.21 3.20
N LEU A 173 -10.90 9.42 2.75
CA LEU A 173 -9.92 10.44 2.35
C LEU A 173 -9.54 11.42 3.48
N THR A 174 -9.96 11.18 4.71
CA THR A 174 -9.60 12.03 5.86
C THR A 174 -8.09 12.14 6.02
N GLY A 175 -7.57 13.38 6.01
CA GLY A 175 -6.12 13.69 6.06
C GLY A 175 -5.39 13.49 4.73
N LEU A 176 -6.13 13.28 3.63
CA LEU A 176 -5.63 13.11 2.26
C LEU A 176 -6.25 14.13 1.29
N GLU A 177 -6.83 15.20 1.81
CA GLU A 177 -7.57 16.21 1.06
C GLU A 177 -6.69 16.90 -0.01
N ASP A 178 -5.39 17.03 0.25
CA ASP A 178 -4.41 17.63 -0.66
C ASP A 178 -3.85 16.62 -1.70
N ALA A 179 -4.16 15.33 -1.59
CA ALA A 179 -3.66 14.32 -2.51
C ALA A 179 -4.54 14.26 -3.78
N PRO A 180 -3.94 14.17 -4.98
CA PRO A 180 -4.68 13.87 -6.20
C PRO A 180 -5.51 12.60 -6.06
N VAL A 181 -6.77 12.64 -6.58
CA VAL A 181 -7.69 11.51 -6.50
C VAL A 181 -7.96 10.94 -7.88
N LEU A 182 -7.59 9.69 -8.11
CA LEU A 182 -8.02 8.90 -9.25
C LEU A 182 -9.33 8.19 -8.90
N ARG A 183 -10.43 8.58 -9.54
CA ARG A 183 -11.74 7.92 -9.36
C ARG A 183 -11.89 6.78 -10.35
N LEU A 184 -12.29 5.60 -9.85
CA LEU A 184 -12.63 4.45 -10.69
C LEU A 184 -14.16 4.34 -10.76
N GLY A 185 -14.69 4.05 -11.96
CA GLY A 185 -16.12 3.78 -12.15
C GLY A 185 -16.97 4.97 -12.56
N ASP A 186 -16.39 6.17 -12.66
CA ASP A 186 -17.10 7.30 -13.31
C ASP A 186 -17.13 7.04 -14.83
N ARG A 187 -18.30 6.69 -15.35
CA ARG A 187 -18.64 6.68 -16.78
C ARG A 187 -19.39 7.94 -17.13
#